data_80d618897601d5fbb98fa994f158a2fd
#
_entry.id   80d618897601d5fbb98fa994f158a2fd
#
_cell.length_a   1.000
_cell.length_b   1.000
_cell.length_c   1.000
_cell.angle_alpha   90.00
_cell.angle_beta   90.00
_cell.angle_gamma   90.00
#
_symmetry.space_group_name_H-M   'P 1'
#
loop_
_entity.id
_entity.type
_entity.pdbx_description
1 polymer ?
#
loop_
_entity_poly.entity_id
_entity_poly.type
_entity_poly.pdbx_seq_one_letter_code
_entity_poly.pdbx_strand_id
1 'polypeptide(L)'
;VKETIYSVMFDRIEAGTYLVAAAVTEGNLKIKNIIPKIIQTEINTLKKIGAKIKATKDEVHIIGNKKIKNMNIKTAPYPGFPTDLQAQMMVLLCKANKQSIIKEDIFENRFMHVAELNRMGAKISTNGNKAKVSGNIRFEAAELMATDLRASVSLILAALTTKGKSVINRIYHLDRGY
;
A
#
# COMPACT_ATOMS: atom_id res chain seq x y z
N VAL A 1 21.59 -10.27 35.35
CA VAL A 1 21.06 -9.53 34.21
C VAL A 1 22.07 -8.44 33.91
N LYS A 2 22.54 -8.36 32.65
CA LYS A 2 23.46 -7.30 32.21
C LYS A 2 22.60 -6.16 31.63
N GLU A 3 22.98 -4.93 31.94
CA GLU A 3 22.38 -3.76 31.29
C GLU A 3 22.63 -3.83 29.78
N THR A 4 21.58 -3.60 28.99
CA THR A 4 21.64 -3.66 27.54
C THR A 4 20.93 -2.46 26.95
N ILE A 5 21.60 -1.73 26.07
CA ILE A 5 20.99 -0.64 25.30
C ILE A 5 20.64 -1.19 23.91
N TYR A 6 19.38 -1.02 23.51
CA TYR A 6 18.89 -1.45 22.20
C TYR A 6 18.09 -0.34 21.52
N SER A 7 18.39 -0.06 20.24
CA SER A 7 17.61 0.87 19.44
C SER A 7 16.57 0.11 18.61
N VAL A 8 15.30 0.41 18.83
CA VAL A 8 14.20 -0.19 18.06
C VAL A 8 14.31 0.24 16.59
N MET A 9 14.16 -0.73 15.70
CA MET A 9 14.16 -0.51 14.26
C MET A 9 12.90 0.29 13.85
N PHE A 10 12.99 1.07 12.76
CA PHE A 10 11.82 1.71 12.15
C PHE A 10 10.78 0.67 11.71
N ASP A 11 9.49 1.05 11.67
CA ASP A 11 8.43 0.22 11.11
C ASP A 11 8.52 0.20 9.58
N ARG A 12 8.85 -0.97 9.02
CA ARG A 12 8.98 -1.17 7.58
C ARG A 12 7.63 -1.07 6.84
N ILE A 13 6.53 -1.39 7.53
CA ILE A 13 5.20 -1.34 6.94
C ILE A 13 4.70 0.09 6.88
N GLU A 14 4.93 0.87 7.93
CA GLU A 14 4.67 2.31 7.92
C GLU A 14 5.47 2.99 6.80
N ALA A 15 6.78 2.77 6.73
CA ALA A 15 7.63 3.31 5.66
C ALA A 15 7.12 2.90 4.27
N GLY A 16 6.77 1.62 4.06
CA GLY A 16 6.21 1.10 2.82
C GLY A 16 4.87 1.76 2.47
N THR A 17 4.01 1.99 3.44
CA THR A 17 2.73 2.68 3.27
C THR A 17 2.90 4.12 2.77
N TYR A 18 3.83 4.88 3.36
CA TYR A 18 4.13 6.24 2.89
C TYR A 18 4.75 6.26 1.49
N LEU A 19 5.57 5.25 1.14
CA LEU A 19 6.06 5.12 -0.24
C LEU A 19 4.92 4.86 -1.23
N VAL A 20 3.95 4.00 -0.87
CA VAL A 20 2.75 3.77 -1.69
C VAL A 20 1.90 5.04 -1.77
N ALA A 21 1.73 5.77 -0.66
CA ALA A 21 1.01 7.06 -0.63
C ALA A 21 1.61 8.05 -1.65
N ALA A 22 2.93 8.23 -1.64
CA ALA A 22 3.61 9.08 -2.61
C ALA A 22 3.43 8.58 -4.05
N ALA A 23 3.49 7.26 -4.27
CA ALA A 23 3.32 6.69 -5.60
C ALA A 23 1.90 6.91 -6.15
N VAL A 24 0.85 6.71 -5.33
CA VAL A 24 -0.55 6.77 -5.76
C VAL A 24 -1.06 8.21 -5.95
N THR A 25 -0.49 9.17 -5.21
CA THR A 25 -0.82 10.61 -5.30
C THR A 25 0.08 11.39 -6.25
N GLU A 26 1.00 10.71 -6.95
CA GLU A 26 2.02 11.37 -7.80
C GLU A 26 2.92 12.33 -7.02
N GLY A 27 3.06 12.07 -5.71
CA GLY A 27 3.76 12.93 -4.76
C GLY A 27 5.27 12.80 -4.82
N ASN A 28 5.94 13.67 -4.08
CA ASN A 28 7.38 13.71 -3.87
C ASN A 28 7.65 13.63 -2.37
N LEU A 29 8.29 12.55 -1.91
CA LEU A 29 8.47 12.27 -0.49
C LEU A 29 9.88 11.74 -0.19
N LYS A 30 10.44 12.22 0.92
CA LYS A 30 11.66 11.68 1.52
C LYS A 30 11.35 11.06 2.88
N ILE A 31 11.77 9.83 3.07
CA ILE A 31 11.72 9.13 4.36
C ILE A 31 13.16 9.02 4.87
N LYS A 32 13.42 9.56 6.06
CA LYS A 32 14.73 9.57 6.71
C LYS A 32 14.78 8.62 7.90
N ASN A 33 15.98 8.33 8.37
CA ASN A 33 16.23 7.46 9.52
C ASN A 33 15.70 6.03 9.32
N ILE A 34 15.82 5.53 8.09
CA ILE A 34 15.45 4.15 7.74
C ILE A 34 16.63 3.43 7.12
N ILE A 35 16.58 2.10 7.13
CA ILE A 35 17.58 1.25 6.47
C ILE A 35 16.96 0.70 5.19
N PRO A 36 17.24 1.29 3.99
CA PRO A 36 16.57 0.91 2.74
C PRO A 36 16.69 -0.57 2.37
N LYS A 37 17.76 -1.24 2.80
CA LYS A 37 17.96 -2.67 2.58
C LYS A 37 16.83 -3.53 3.19
N ILE A 38 16.24 -3.08 4.30
CA ILE A 38 15.15 -3.80 4.99
C ILE A 38 13.85 -3.77 4.17
N ILE A 39 13.61 -2.71 3.38
CA ILE A 39 12.44 -2.54 2.52
C ILE A 39 12.80 -2.64 1.03
N GLN A 40 13.81 -3.42 0.70
CA GLN A 40 14.33 -3.51 -0.67
C GLN A 40 13.31 -4.10 -1.64
N THR A 41 12.49 -5.04 -1.19
CA THR A 41 11.44 -5.67 -2.01
C THR A 41 10.35 -4.66 -2.36
N GLU A 42 9.93 -3.85 -1.42
CA GLU A 42 8.97 -2.77 -1.59
C GLU A 42 9.50 -1.70 -2.57
N ILE A 43 10.74 -1.27 -2.38
CA ILE A 43 11.43 -0.33 -3.26
C ILE A 43 11.50 -0.88 -4.69
N ASN A 44 11.92 -2.13 -4.85
CA ASN A 44 12.04 -2.77 -6.16
C ASN A 44 10.68 -2.92 -6.86
N THR A 45 9.64 -3.26 -6.10
CA THR A 45 8.27 -3.38 -6.59
C THR A 45 7.76 -2.04 -7.10
N LEU A 46 7.91 -0.97 -6.32
CA LEU A 46 7.49 0.38 -6.72
C LEU A 46 8.28 0.92 -7.92
N LYS A 47 9.58 0.65 -8.02
CA LYS A 47 10.38 0.98 -9.21
C LYS A 47 9.88 0.28 -10.47
N LYS A 48 9.55 -1.02 -10.39
CA LYS A 48 8.99 -1.80 -11.51
C LYS A 48 7.64 -1.26 -11.98
N ILE A 49 6.82 -0.76 -11.06
CA ILE A 49 5.52 -0.13 -11.36
C ILE A 49 5.68 1.26 -11.99
N GLY A 50 6.86 1.88 -11.87
CA GLY A 50 7.18 3.14 -12.54
C GLY A 50 7.54 4.31 -11.63
N ALA A 51 7.55 4.14 -10.31
CA ALA A 51 8.01 5.19 -9.39
C ALA A 51 9.52 5.42 -9.53
N LYS A 52 9.93 6.67 -9.44
CA LYS A 52 11.35 7.03 -9.41
C LYS A 52 11.82 7.02 -7.96
N ILE A 53 12.71 6.11 -7.61
CA ILE A 53 13.20 5.97 -6.23
C ILE A 53 14.72 6.02 -6.19
N LYS A 54 15.26 6.91 -5.34
CA LYS A 54 16.66 6.96 -4.95
C LYS A 54 16.77 6.57 -3.48
N ALA A 55 17.75 5.76 -3.13
CA ALA A 55 18.04 5.36 -1.75
C ALA A 55 19.50 5.66 -1.43
N THR A 56 19.76 6.15 -0.23
CA THR A 56 21.10 6.34 0.35
C THR A 56 21.32 5.33 1.47
N LYS A 57 22.20 5.60 2.41
CA LYS A 57 22.45 4.73 3.56
C LYS A 57 21.26 4.67 4.52
N ASP A 58 20.58 5.80 4.70
CA ASP A 58 19.57 6.05 5.75
C ASP A 58 18.33 6.82 5.27
N GLU A 59 18.18 6.98 3.95
CA GLU A 59 17.07 7.74 3.36
C GLU A 59 16.55 7.03 2.09
N VAL A 60 15.24 7.12 1.87
CA VAL A 60 14.60 6.81 0.59
C VAL A 60 13.83 8.04 0.10
N HIS A 61 14.10 8.43 -1.13
CA HIS A 61 13.39 9.50 -1.82
C HIS A 61 12.60 8.91 -2.99
N ILE A 62 11.28 9.09 -2.97
CA ILE A 62 10.36 8.64 -4.00
C ILE A 62 9.69 9.83 -4.69
N ILE A 63 9.55 9.71 -6.02
CA ILE A 63 8.72 10.58 -6.85
C ILE A 63 7.73 9.69 -7.57
N GLY A 64 6.44 9.88 -7.33
CA GLY A 64 5.35 9.18 -7.99
C GLY A 64 5.31 9.48 -9.49
N ASN A 65 4.61 8.64 -10.24
CA ASN A 65 4.48 8.78 -11.68
C ASN A 65 3.02 8.60 -12.11
N LYS A 66 2.53 9.47 -13.00
CA LYS A 66 1.20 9.34 -13.62
C LYS A 66 0.97 8.02 -14.34
N LYS A 67 2.02 7.46 -14.94
CA LYS A 67 1.96 6.21 -15.69
C LYS A 67 2.35 5.04 -14.79
N ILE A 68 1.38 4.47 -14.10
CA ILE A 68 1.57 3.29 -13.27
C ILE A 68 1.43 2.05 -14.14
N LYS A 69 2.46 1.20 -14.14
CA LYS A 69 2.46 -0.09 -14.84
C LYS A 69 1.75 -1.15 -14.01
N ASN A 70 1.00 -2.02 -14.66
CA ASN A 70 0.43 -3.20 -14.01
C ASN A 70 1.53 -4.19 -13.58
N MET A 71 1.26 -4.93 -12.53
CA MET A 71 2.15 -5.96 -12.01
C MET A 71 1.37 -7.00 -11.22
N ASN A 72 1.72 -8.27 -11.38
CA ASN A 72 1.22 -9.31 -10.50
C ASN A 72 2.10 -9.36 -9.24
N ILE A 73 1.44 -9.43 -8.08
CA ILE A 73 2.10 -9.46 -6.77
C ILE A 73 1.68 -10.74 -6.05
N LYS A 74 2.64 -11.36 -5.39
CA LYS A 74 2.43 -12.48 -4.50
C LYS A 74 3.01 -12.14 -3.13
N THR A 75 2.21 -12.24 -2.07
CA THR A 75 2.70 -12.07 -0.71
C THR A 75 3.54 -13.28 -0.29
N ALA A 76 4.58 -13.02 0.48
CA ALA A 76 5.48 -14.05 0.99
C ALA A 76 6.15 -13.57 2.28
N PRO A 77 6.66 -14.51 3.13
CA PRO A 77 7.49 -14.15 4.27
C PRO A 77 8.70 -13.31 3.85
N TYR A 78 9.21 -12.51 4.80
CA TYR A 78 10.42 -11.73 4.57
C TYR A 78 11.56 -12.62 4.04
N PRO A 79 12.32 -12.17 3.02
CA PRO A 79 12.32 -10.85 2.38
C PRO A 79 11.33 -10.69 1.21
N GLY A 80 10.31 -11.55 1.09
CA GLY A 80 9.27 -11.43 0.09
C GLY A 80 8.36 -10.21 0.30
N PHE A 81 7.37 -10.04 -0.60
CA PHE A 81 6.45 -8.92 -0.52
C PHE A 81 5.51 -9.08 0.68
N PRO A 82 5.46 -8.11 1.62
CA PRO A 82 4.73 -8.27 2.87
C PRO A 82 3.22 -8.24 2.65
N THR A 83 2.53 -9.15 3.32
CA THR A 83 1.07 -9.20 3.36
C THR A 83 0.46 -7.92 3.95
N ASP A 84 1.17 -7.23 4.85
CA ASP A 84 0.73 -5.99 5.47
C ASP A 84 0.73 -4.77 4.54
N LEU A 85 1.33 -4.87 3.36
CA LEU A 85 1.26 -3.86 2.29
C LEU A 85 0.36 -4.28 1.12
N GLN A 86 -0.30 -5.42 1.21
CA GLN A 86 -1.14 -5.97 0.16
C GLN A 86 -2.29 -5.02 -0.20
N ALA A 87 -3.02 -4.51 0.79
CA ALA A 87 -4.16 -3.62 0.59
C ALA A 87 -3.76 -2.26 0.01
N GLN A 88 -2.67 -1.67 0.49
CA GLN A 88 -2.12 -0.41 -0.03
C GLN A 88 -1.69 -0.55 -1.48
N MET A 89 -1.01 -1.65 -1.80
CA MET A 89 -0.59 -1.96 -3.17
C MET A 89 -1.79 -2.18 -4.10
N MET A 90 -2.88 -2.76 -3.62
CA MET A 90 -4.11 -2.94 -4.38
C MET A 90 -4.67 -1.60 -4.87
N VAL A 91 -4.67 -0.57 -4.02
CA VAL A 91 -5.08 0.79 -4.38
C VAL A 91 -4.20 1.36 -5.49
N LEU A 92 -2.88 1.21 -5.39
CA LEU A 92 -1.96 1.67 -6.42
C LEU A 92 -2.20 0.93 -7.76
N LEU A 93 -2.43 -0.38 -7.72
CA LEU A 93 -2.69 -1.18 -8.92
C LEU A 93 -4.05 -0.89 -9.56
N CYS A 94 -5.04 -0.37 -8.83
CA CYS A 94 -6.26 0.16 -9.43
C CYS A 94 -5.99 1.31 -10.42
N LYS A 95 -4.94 2.08 -10.22
CA LYS A 95 -4.51 3.16 -11.13
C LYS A 95 -3.56 2.69 -12.24
N ALA A 96 -3.15 1.43 -12.25
CA ALA A 96 -2.25 0.88 -13.25
C ALA A 96 -2.89 0.87 -14.65
N ASN A 97 -2.06 0.86 -15.68
CA ASN A 97 -2.49 0.93 -17.09
C ASN A 97 -3.26 -0.31 -17.60
N LYS A 98 -3.15 -1.44 -16.89
CA LYS A 98 -3.80 -2.72 -17.20
C LYS A 98 -4.17 -3.46 -15.93
N GLN A 99 -4.86 -4.59 -16.09
CA GLN A 99 -5.21 -5.49 -15.01
C GLN A 99 -3.97 -6.06 -14.33
N SER A 100 -4.09 -6.23 -13.00
CA SER A 100 -3.11 -6.89 -12.13
C SER A 100 -3.75 -8.04 -11.36
N ILE A 101 -2.94 -8.96 -10.85
CA ILE A 101 -3.37 -10.02 -9.94
C ILE A 101 -2.57 -9.90 -8.65
N ILE A 102 -3.26 -9.92 -7.53
CA ILE A 102 -2.65 -10.07 -6.20
C ILE A 102 -2.98 -11.45 -5.68
N LYS A 103 -1.95 -12.21 -5.30
CA LYS A 103 -2.08 -13.50 -4.64
C LYS A 103 -1.64 -13.37 -3.19
N GLU A 104 -2.55 -13.63 -2.25
CA GLU A 104 -2.30 -13.64 -0.82
C GLU A 104 -2.03 -15.07 -0.35
N ASP A 105 -0.79 -15.36 0.00
CA ASP A 105 -0.36 -16.70 0.42
C ASP A 105 0.01 -16.77 1.92
N ILE A 106 -0.19 -15.67 2.67
CA ILE A 106 0.19 -15.60 4.09
C ILE A 106 -1.03 -15.73 5.00
N PHE A 107 -2.11 -14.99 4.70
CA PHE A 107 -3.32 -15.00 5.50
C PHE A 107 -4.55 -15.34 4.68
N GLU A 108 -5.44 -16.10 5.27
CA GLU A 108 -6.77 -16.36 4.73
C GLU A 108 -7.67 -15.13 4.89
N ASN A 109 -8.64 -14.98 3.98
CA ASN A 109 -9.72 -13.99 4.05
C ASN A 109 -9.23 -12.52 4.19
N ARG A 110 -8.08 -12.16 3.63
CA ARG A 110 -7.48 -10.83 3.78
C ARG A 110 -7.91 -9.81 2.71
N PHE A 111 -9.08 -9.97 2.10
CA PHE A 111 -9.62 -9.08 1.07
C PHE A 111 -10.87 -8.29 1.51
N MET A 112 -11.09 -8.11 2.83
CA MET A 112 -12.28 -7.40 3.36
C MET A 112 -12.39 -5.95 2.87
N HIS A 113 -11.26 -5.28 2.63
CA HIS A 113 -11.22 -3.92 2.08
C HIS A 113 -11.73 -3.81 0.63
N VAL A 114 -11.84 -4.92 -0.09
CA VAL A 114 -12.27 -4.92 -1.51
C VAL A 114 -13.69 -4.39 -1.66
N ALA A 115 -14.59 -4.74 -0.75
CA ALA A 115 -15.98 -4.25 -0.80
C ALA A 115 -16.02 -2.71 -0.74
N GLU A 116 -15.26 -2.11 0.18
CA GLU A 116 -15.20 -0.67 0.35
C GLU A 116 -14.46 0.04 -0.81
N LEU A 117 -13.39 -0.56 -1.33
CA LEU A 117 -12.73 -0.02 -2.54
C LEU A 117 -13.67 -0.06 -3.76
N ASN A 118 -14.47 -1.12 -3.91
CA ASN A 118 -15.46 -1.21 -4.98
C ASN A 118 -16.57 -0.16 -4.82
N ARG A 119 -16.95 0.25 -3.59
CA ARG A 119 -17.85 1.39 -3.34
C ARG A 119 -17.25 2.72 -3.82
N MET A 120 -15.93 2.85 -3.83
CA MET A 120 -15.21 4.00 -4.40
C MET A 120 -15.02 3.88 -5.92
N GLY A 121 -15.68 2.93 -6.58
CA GLY A 121 -15.58 2.74 -8.03
C GLY A 121 -14.45 1.84 -8.50
N ALA A 122 -13.73 1.15 -7.59
CA ALA A 122 -12.80 0.11 -8.00
C ALA A 122 -13.55 -1.05 -8.69
N LYS A 123 -12.82 -1.81 -9.52
CA LYS A 123 -13.33 -3.02 -10.17
C LYS A 123 -12.42 -4.18 -9.79
N ILE A 124 -12.65 -4.71 -8.61
CA ILE A 124 -11.85 -5.79 -8.02
C ILE A 124 -12.77 -7.00 -7.80
N SER A 125 -12.35 -8.16 -8.26
CA SER A 125 -13.00 -9.45 -7.98
C SER A 125 -12.04 -10.38 -7.26
N THR A 126 -12.55 -11.12 -6.28
CA THR A 126 -11.77 -12.07 -5.49
C THR A 126 -12.21 -13.50 -5.77
N ASN A 127 -11.26 -14.43 -5.78
CA ASN A 127 -11.51 -15.87 -5.86
C ASN A 127 -10.45 -16.57 -5.01
N GLY A 128 -10.88 -17.12 -3.87
CA GLY A 128 -9.99 -17.70 -2.87
C GLY A 128 -8.92 -16.69 -2.44
N ASN A 129 -7.67 -17.07 -2.56
CA ASN A 129 -6.52 -16.25 -2.19
C ASN A 129 -6.03 -15.30 -3.32
N LYS A 130 -6.82 -15.07 -4.34
CA LYS A 130 -6.47 -14.20 -5.47
C LYS A 130 -7.46 -13.05 -5.60
N ALA A 131 -6.94 -11.85 -5.84
CA ALA A 131 -7.70 -10.69 -6.25
C ALA A 131 -7.28 -10.25 -7.65
N LYS A 132 -8.25 -10.11 -8.54
CA LYS A 132 -8.11 -9.56 -9.88
C LYS A 132 -8.47 -8.08 -9.82
N VAL A 133 -7.50 -7.21 -10.05
CA VAL A 133 -7.59 -5.75 -9.91
C VAL A 133 -7.60 -5.14 -11.30
N SER A 134 -8.71 -4.51 -11.71
CA SER A 134 -8.76 -3.75 -12.96
C SER A 134 -7.96 -2.47 -12.84
N GLY A 135 -7.24 -2.12 -13.89
CA GLY A 135 -6.50 -0.86 -13.98
C GLY A 135 -7.35 0.30 -14.50
N ASN A 136 -6.71 1.47 -14.63
CA ASN A 136 -7.31 2.73 -15.11
C ASN A 136 -8.52 3.20 -14.29
N ILE A 137 -8.57 2.87 -13.01
CA ILE A 137 -9.63 3.29 -12.10
C ILE A 137 -9.41 4.74 -11.67
N ARG A 138 -10.49 5.49 -11.70
CA ARG A 138 -10.63 6.79 -11.06
C ARG A 138 -11.52 6.60 -9.85
N PHE A 139 -10.95 6.70 -8.67
CA PHE A 139 -11.72 6.59 -7.43
C PHE A 139 -12.69 7.77 -7.27
N GLU A 140 -13.86 7.47 -6.72
CA GLU A 140 -14.91 8.42 -6.39
C GLU A 140 -15.00 8.59 -4.87
N ALA A 141 -15.37 9.78 -4.43
CA ALA A 141 -15.57 10.06 -3.01
C ALA A 141 -16.77 9.27 -2.47
N ALA A 142 -16.61 8.67 -1.30
CA ALA A 142 -17.65 7.86 -0.68
C ALA A 142 -17.59 7.92 0.85
N GLU A 143 -18.67 7.49 1.50
CA GLU A 143 -18.67 7.17 2.92
C GLU A 143 -18.32 5.69 3.09
N LEU A 144 -17.29 5.42 3.90
CA LEU A 144 -16.60 4.13 4.01
C LEU A 144 -16.55 3.67 5.46
N MET A 145 -16.41 2.37 5.63
CA MET A 145 -16.27 1.73 6.93
C MET A 145 -14.91 1.06 7.07
N ALA A 146 -14.10 1.53 8.01
CA ALA A 146 -12.86 0.88 8.38
C ALA A 146 -13.14 -0.45 9.12
N THR A 147 -12.53 -1.54 8.69
CA THR A 147 -12.76 -2.89 9.24
C THR A 147 -11.59 -3.40 10.07
N ASP A 148 -10.39 -3.06 9.68
CA ASP A 148 -9.12 -3.42 10.35
C ASP A 148 -8.03 -2.39 10.01
N LEU A 149 -6.88 -2.50 10.67
CA LEU A 149 -5.76 -1.56 10.51
C LEU A 149 -5.30 -1.43 9.04
N ARG A 150 -5.08 -2.54 8.35
CA ARG A 150 -4.50 -2.55 6.99
C ARG A 150 -5.53 -2.17 5.93
N ALA A 151 -6.77 -2.65 6.09
CA ALA A 151 -7.89 -2.21 5.26
C ALA A 151 -8.10 -0.69 5.41
N SER A 152 -8.14 -0.19 6.65
CA SER A 152 -8.40 1.24 6.92
C SER A 152 -7.41 2.16 6.21
N VAL A 153 -6.11 1.89 6.30
CA VAL A 153 -5.11 2.74 5.63
C VAL A 153 -5.23 2.69 4.11
N SER A 154 -5.63 1.56 3.53
CA SER A 154 -5.84 1.48 2.07
C SER A 154 -7.00 2.37 1.61
N LEU A 155 -8.06 2.48 2.41
CA LEU A 155 -9.18 3.37 2.12
C LEU A 155 -8.76 4.85 2.18
N ILE A 156 -7.89 5.22 3.14
CA ILE A 156 -7.30 6.57 3.18
C ILE A 156 -6.50 6.84 1.90
N LEU A 157 -5.64 5.90 1.48
CA LEU A 157 -4.85 6.06 0.26
C LEU A 157 -5.73 6.24 -0.98
N ALA A 158 -6.83 5.50 -1.08
CA ALA A 158 -7.80 5.67 -2.16
C ALA A 158 -8.48 7.05 -2.08
N ALA A 159 -8.92 7.47 -0.89
CA ALA A 159 -9.56 8.76 -0.65
C ALA A 159 -8.65 9.96 -1.00
N LEU A 160 -7.34 9.87 -0.73
CA LEU A 160 -6.36 10.90 -1.12
C LEU A 160 -6.28 11.13 -2.64
N THR A 161 -6.80 10.21 -3.45
CA THR A 161 -6.79 10.33 -4.92
C THR A 161 -8.13 10.72 -5.51
N THR A 162 -9.16 10.92 -4.69
CA THR A 162 -10.51 11.29 -5.15
C THR A 162 -10.66 12.81 -5.29
N LYS A 163 -11.67 13.22 -6.06
CA LYS A 163 -12.20 14.58 -6.01
C LYS A 163 -13.42 14.60 -5.08
N GLY A 164 -13.47 15.57 -4.18
CA GLY A 164 -14.57 15.68 -3.23
C GLY A 164 -14.23 15.14 -1.85
N LYS A 165 -15.25 15.01 -0.98
CA LYS A 165 -15.11 14.61 0.42
C LYS A 165 -15.42 13.13 0.59
N SER A 166 -14.47 12.36 1.07
CA SER A 166 -14.72 11.01 1.60
C SER A 166 -14.80 11.05 3.12
N VAL A 167 -15.63 10.20 3.70
CA VAL A 167 -15.76 10.01 5.14
C VAL A 167 -15.41 8.56 5.47
N ILE A 168 -14.49 8.37 6.39
CA ILE A 168 -14.08 7.02 6.82
C ILE A 168 -14.45 6.88 8.29
N ASN A 169 -15.38 5.98 8.57
CA ASN A 169 -15.88 5.69 9.91
C ASN A 169 -15.06 4.59 10.58
N ARG A 170 -15.11 4.51 11.91
CA ARG A 170 -14.41 3.52 12.76
C ARG A 170 -12.89 3.54 12.61
N ILE A 171 -12.29 4.72 12.54
CA ILE A 171 -10.84 4.91 12.34
C ILE A 171 -9.96 4.51 13.55
N TYR A 172 -10.54 4.14 14.69
CA TYR A 172 -9.79 3.73 15.88
C TYR A 172 -8.80 2.56 15.63
N HIS A 173 -8.99 1.82 14.55
CA HIS A 173 -8.02 0.82 14.12
C HIS A 173 -6.70 1.42 13.64
N LEU A 174 -6.73 2.67 13.12
CA LEU A 174 -5.55 3.36 12.60
C LEU A 174 -4.61 3.81 13.73
N ASP A 175 -5.17 4.22 14.88
CA ASP A 175 -4.39 4.67 16.05
C ASP A 175 -3.42 3.61 16.60
N ARG A 176 -3.53 2.38 16.10
CA ARG A 176 -2.67 1.26 16.49
C ARG A 176 -1.35 1.19 15.71
N GLY A 177 -1.19 1.95 14.64
CA GLY A 177 -0.01 1.81 13.83
C GLY A 177 0.21 2.86 12.73
N TYR A 178 -0.54 3.98 12.78
CA TYR A 178 -0.34 5.15 11.89
C TYR A 178 -0.64 6.43 12.63
#